data_1470cb050422fb0bff5d3033267fda8d
#
_entry.id   1470cb050422fb0bff5d3033267fda8d
#
_cell.length_a   1.000
_cell.length_b   1.000
_cell.length_c   1.000
_cell.angle_alpha   90.00
_cell.angle_beta   90.00
_cell.angle_gamma   90.00
#
_symmetry.space_group_name_H-M   'P 1'
#
loop_
_entity.id
_entity.type
_entity.pdbx_description
1 polymer ?
#
loop_
_entity_poly.entity_id
_entity_poly.type
_entity_poly.pdbx_seq_one_letter_code
_entity_poly.pdbx_strand_id
1 'polypeptide(L)'
;MPVERRASAIAGRGLFTTQPLQAGEAPEADPGLLNHSCDPTLAWSGGALVAFRDVAAGEELTVDYATTTTDPAMLVRCHCETYRCRQMVTGEDWRIPELQRRYAGHLAPEVQAAVDAAAR
;
A
#
# COMPACT_ATOMS: atom_id res chain seq x y z
N MET A 1 14.70 8.18 4.68
CA MET A 1 13.78 9.31 5.00
C MET A 1 13.11 9.01 6.32
N PRO A 2 13.16 9.95 7.29
CA PRO A 2 12.64 9.71 8.63
C PRO A 2 11.13 9.49 8.65
N VAL A 3 10.71 8.53 9.47
CA VAL A 3 9.30 8.25 9.69
C VAL A 3 9.02 8.25 11.19
N GLU A 4 7.77 8.47 11.54
CA GLU A 4 7.32 8.55 12.92
C GLU A 4 6.06 7.72 13.09
N ARG A 5 5.99 6.94 14.17
CA ARG A 5 4.81 6.15 14.49
C ARG A 5 3.87 6.97 15.35
N ARG A 6 2.63 7.15 14.90
CA ARG A 6 1.62 7.96 15.59
C ARG A 6 0.24 7.30 15.50
N ALA A 7 -0.70 7.81 16.30
CA ALA A 7 -2.10 7.40 16.16
C ALA A 7 -2.60 7.74 14.76
N SER A 8 -3.32 6.80 14.15
CA SER A 8 -3.79 6.91 12.78
C SER A 8 -5.28 7.21 12.73
N ALA A 9 -5.70 8.05 11.78
CA ALA A 9 -7.11 8.27 11.52
C ALA A 9 -7.75 7.06 10.81
N ILE A 10 -6.93 6.18 10.22
CA ILE A 10 -7.41 4.99 9.50
C ILE A 10 -7.64 3.83 10.46
N ALA A 11 -6.62 3.47 11.22
CA ALA A 11 -6.68 2.34 12.15
C ALA A 11 -5.50 2.39 13.12
N GLY A 12 -5.77 2.24 14.41
CA GLY A 12 -4.76 2.11 15.45
C GLY A 12 -3.62 3.11 15.35
N ARG A 13 -2.41 2.61 15.12
CA ARG A 13 -1.22 3.42 14.88
C ARG A 13 -0.73 3.22 13.47
N GLY A 14 -0.10 4.24 12.90
CA GLY A 14 0.47 4.19 11.54
C GLY A 14 1.83 4.86 11.51
N LEU A 15 2.45 4.81 10.34
CA LEU A 15 3.71 5.50 10.08
C LEU A 15 3.43 6.79 9.32
N PHE A 16 4.11 7.86 9.73
CA PHE A 16 3.95 9.18 9.11
C PHE A 16 5.33 9.68 8.69
N THR A 17 5.42 10.27 7.50
CA THR A 17 6.68 10.88 7.10
C THR A 17 6.86 12.22 7.82
N THR A 18 8.08 12.47 8.29
CA THR A 18 8.41 13.75 8.95
C THR A 18 8.90 14.78 7.97
N GLN A 19 9.20 14.37 6.73
CA GLN A 19 9.69 15.26 5.67
C GLN A 19 8.94 14.95 4.38
N PRO A 20 8.84 15.92 3.45
CA PRO A 20 8.21 15.63 2.16
C PRO A 20 8.95 14.54 1.41
N LEU A 21 8.20 13.71 0.67
CA LEU A 21 8.77 12.71 -0.23
C LEU A 21 8.36 13.06 -1.65
N GLN A 22 9.28 12.93 -2.59
CA GLN A 22 8.96 12.98 -4.01
C GLN A 22 8.62 11.58 -4.50
N ALA A 23 7.75 11.50 -5.51
CA ALA A 23 7.40 10.22 -6.13
C ALA A 23 8.68 9.46 -6.48
N GLY A 24 8.72 8.17 -6.12
CA GLY A 24 9.87 7.31 -6.36
C GLY A 24 10.88 7.24 -5.21
N GLU A 25 10.82 8.15 -4.25
CA GLU A 25 11.73 8.10 -3.09
C GLU A 25 11.32 6.98 -2.13
N ALA A 26 12.30 6.33 -1.51
CA ALA A 26 12.08 5.21 -0.60
C ALA A 26 12.22 5.66 0.86
N PRO A 27 11.12 5.73 1.62
CA PRO A 27 11.20 6.00 3.06
C PRO A 27 11.66 4.75 3.82
N GLU A 28 12.13 4.95 5.06
CA GLU A 28 12.45 3.84 5.95
C GLU A 28 11.18 3.37 6.64
N ALA A 29 10.35 2.62 5.89
CA ALA A 29 9.05 2.16 6.38
C ALA A 29 9.01 0.64 6.45
N ASP A 30 8.73 0.11 7.65
CA ASP A 30 8.50 -1.32 7.84
C ASP A 30 7.10 -1.65 7.30
N PRO A 31 6.99 -2.53 6.28
CA PRO A 31 5.68 -2.87 5.71
C PRO A 31 4.68 -3.39 6.75
N GLY A 32 5.17 -4.07 7.79
CA GLY A 32 4.31 -4.60 8.84
C GLY A 32 3.66 -3.55 9.73
N LEU A 33 4.11 -2.31 9.66
CA LEU A 33 3.58 -1.20 10.45
C LEU A 33 2.71 -0.25 9.64
N LEU A 34 2.55 -0.50 8.35
CA LEU A 34 1.76 0.36 7.47
C LEU A 34 0.28 0.00 7.52
N ASN A 35 -0.57 1.00 7.59
CA ASN A 35 -1.99 0.81 7.40
C ASN A 35 -2.32 0.69 5.92
N HIS A 36 -3.45 0.04 5.64
CA HIS A 36 -3.99 -0.06 4.28
C HIS A 36 -4.71 1.24 3.91
N SER A 37 -4.55 1.65 2.66
CA SER A 37 -5.43 2.62 2.02
C SER A 37 -5.71 2.17 0.59
N CYS A 38 -6.94 2.40 0.13
CA CYS A 38 -7.32 2.15 -1.26
C CYS A 38 -6.78 3.24 -2.20
N ASP A 39 -6.23 4.33 -1.63
CA ASP A 39 -5.53 5.39 -2.35
C ASP A 39 -4.20 5.63 -1.64
N PRO A 40 -3.23 4.70 -1.78
CA PRO A 40 -2.04 4.67 -0.93
C PRO A 40 -1.01 5.73 -1.33
N THR A 41 -0.18 6.10 -0.36
CA THR A 41 0.98 6.96 -0.60
C THR A 41 2.20 6.18 -1.08
N LEU A 42 2.28 4.89 -0.75
CA LEU A 42 3.42 4.04 -1.11
C LEU A 42 2.99 2.90 -2.02
N ALA A 43 3.94 2.44 -2.84
CA ALA A 43 3.78 1.24 -3.66
C ALA A 43 5.12 0.54 -3.77
N TRP A 44 5.13 -0.69 -4.30
CA TRP A 44 6.35 -1.48 -4.44
C TRP A 44 7.09 -1.13 -5.73
N SER A 45 8.40 -1.16 -5.68
CA SER A 45 9.26 -1.02 -6.85
C SER A 45 10.52 -1.85 -6.61
N GLY A 46 10.70 -2.91 -7.41
CA GLY A 46 11.85 -3.79 -7.29
C GLY A 46 12.00 -4.43 -5.91
N GLY A 47 10.90 -4.71 -5.22
CA GLY A 47 10.93 -5.32 -3.89
C GLY A 47 11.08 -4.34 -2.75
N ALA A 48 11.13 -3.04 -3.02
CA ALA A 48 11.19 -1.99 -1.99
C ALA A 48 9.96 -1.10 -2.08
N LEU A 49 9.57 -0.50 -0.95
CA LEU A 49 8.48 0.47 -0.93
C LEU A 49 9.00 1.85 -1.32
N VAL A 50 8.30 2.50 -2.24
CA VAL A 50 8.63 3.87 -2.68
C VAL A 50 7.37 4.73 -2.65
N ALA A 51 7.56 6.05 -2.61
CA ALA A 51 6.43 6.97 -2.72
C ALA A 51 5.78 6.81 -4.09
N PHE A 52 4.46 6.55 -4.09
CA PHE A 52 3.67 6.34 -5.31
C PHE A 52 3.26 7.67 -5.95
N ARG A 53 3.33 8.74 -5.18
CA ARG A 53 3.11 10.13 -5.57
C ARG A 53 3.92 11.00 -4.64
N ASP A 54 3.92 12.33 -4.86
CA ASP A 54 4.51 13.24 -3.90
C ASP A 54 3.71 13.18 -2.60
N VAL A 55 4.41 13.16 -1.47
CA VAL A 55 3.83 13.02 -0.14
C VAL A 55 4.29 14.20 0.70
N ALA A 56 3.34 14.89 1.33
CA ALA A 56 3.67 16.04 2.19
C ALA A 56 4.17 15.57 3.56
N ALA A 57 5.00 16.40 4.19
CA ALA A 57 5.39 16.14 5.58
C ALA A 57 4.14 16.01 6.45
N GLY A 58 4.14 15.03 7.33
CA GLY A 58 3.01 14.76 8.22
C GLY A 58 1.92 13.88 7.65
N GLU A 59 1.98 13.51 6.36
CA GLU A 59 1.02 12.55 5.80
C GLU A 59 1.31 11.14 6.31
N GLU A 60 0.26 10.36 6.47
CA GLU A 60 0.40 8.93 6.80
C GLU A 60 0.91 8.16 5.60
N LEU A 61 1.91 7.30 5.83
CA LEU A 61 2.41 6.39 4.82
C LEU A 61 1.54 5.13 4.82
N THR A 62 0.96 4.82 3.68
CA THR A 62 0.02 3.71 3.52
C THR A 62 0.36 2.90 2.28
N VAL A 63 -0.12 1.68 2.25
CA VAL A 63 0.04 0.79 1.09
C VAL A 63 -1.29 0.10 0.84
N ASP A 64 -1.59 -0.22 -0.41
CA ASP A 64 -2.75 -1.05 -0.71
C ASP A 64 -2.35 -2.50 -0.47
N TYR A 65 -3.04 -3.17 0.45
CA TYR A 65 -2.71 -4.56 0.78
C TYR A 65 -2.88 -5.51 -0.40
N ALA A 66 -3.67 -5.13 -1.42
CA ALA A 66 -3.77 -5.91 -2.64
C ALA A 66 -2.44 -6.01 -3.40
N THR A 67 -1.53 -5.04 -3.19
CA THR A 67 -0.20 -5.05 -3.80
C THR A 67 0.82 -5.83 -2.97
N THR A 68 0.45 -6.24 -1.75
CA THR A 68 1.39 -6.70 -0.74
C THR A 68 1.25 -8.19 -0.43
N THR A 69 0.03 -8.73 -0.47
CA THR A 69 -0.21 -10.11 -0.04
C THR A 69 -1.22 -10.81 -0.92
N THR A 70 -1.07 -12.13 -1.02
CA THR A 70 -2.03 -13.04 -1.65
C THR A 70 -2.64 -13.98 -0.61
N ASP A 71 -2.41 -13.74 0.67
CA ASP A 71 -2.91 -14.60 1.75
C ASP A 71 -4.44 -14.59 1.77
N PRO A 72 -5.10 -15.71 1.44
CA PRO A 72 -6.57 -15.76 1.38
C PRO A 72 -7.24 -15.54 2.74
N ALA A 73 -6.49 -15.64 3.83
CA ALA A 73 -7.03 -15.40 5.16
C ALA A 73 -7.08 -13.89 5.50
N MET A 74 -6.43 -13.05 4.70
CA MET A 74 -6.44 -11.61 4.96
C MET A 74 -7.83 -11.02 4.68
N LEU A 75 -8.37 -10.31 5.67
CA LEU A 75 -9.67 -9.64 5.56
C LEU A 75 -9.63 -8.41 6.46
N VAL A 76 -9.76 -7.25 5.86
CA VAL A 76 -9.68 -5.97 6.59
C VAL A 76 -10.83 -5.07 6.17
N ARG A 77 -11.52 -4.50 7.17
CA ARG A 77 -12.48 -3.43 6.90
C ARG A 77 -11.67 -2.14 6.72
N CYS A 78 -11.84 -1.49 5.58
CA CYS A 78 -11.11 -0.28 5.26
C CYS A 78 -11.87 0.95 5.74
N HIS A 79 -11.13 1.87 6.37
CA HIS A 79 -11.63 3.17 6.83
C HIS A 79 -10.80 4.31 6.26
N CYS A 80 -10.22 4.15 5.05
CA CYS A 80 -9.37 5.16 4.45
C CYS A 80 -10.15 6.42 4.05
N GLU A 81 -11.46 6.31 3.89
CA GLU A 81 -12.37 7.42 3.56
C GLU A 81 -12.02 8.14 2.26
N THR A 82 -11.28 7.47 1.36
CA THR A 82 -11.00 8.03 0.04
C THR A 82 -12.14 7.66 -0.92
N TYR A 83 -12.20 8.36 -2.06
CA TYR A 83 -13.20 8.04 -3.08
C TYR A 83 -12.98 6.66 -3.71
N ARG A 84 -11.81 6.05 -3.49
CA ARG A 84 -11.49 4.72 -4.00
C ARG A 84 -11.77 3.62 -2.98
N CYS A 85 -12.28 3.97 -1.79
CA CYS A 85 -12.42 3.01 -0.69
C CYS A 85 -13.28 1.82 -1.09
N ARG A 86 -12.74 0.63 -0.95
CA ARG A 86 -13.42 -0.63 -1.26
C ARG A 86 -14.22 -1.17 -0.08
N GLN A 87 -14.12 -0.55 1.09
CA GLN A 87 -14.75 -0.91 2.35
C GLN A 87 -14.26 -2.22 2.93
N MET A 88 -14.25 -3.30 2.16
CA MET A 88 -13.66 -4.58 2.55
C MET A 88 -12.49 -4.89 1.65
N VAL A 89 -11.36 -5.28 2.24
CA VAL A 89 -10.13 -5.64 1.54
C VAL A 89 -9.81 -7.09 1.88
N THR A 90 -9.62 -7.91 0.86
CA THR A 90 -9.41 -9.34 1.03
C THR A 90 -8.11 -9.79 0.38
N GLY A 91 -7.65 -10.98 0.77
CA GLY A 91 -6.46 -11.59 0.17
C GLY A 91 -6.64 -12.00 -1.29
N GLU A 92 -7.84 -11.84 -1.85
CA GLU A 92 -8.12 -12.09 -3.27
C GLU A 92 -8.15 -10.81 -4.10
N ASP A 93 -8.01 -9.63 -3.47
CA ASP A 93 -8.13 -8.35 -4.19
C ASP A 93 -7.09 -8.17 -5.28
N TRP A 94 -5.93 -8.85 -5.19
CA TRP A 94 -4.91 -8.79 -6.23
C TRP A 94 -5.43 -9.31 -7.58
N ARG A 95 -6.54 -10.06 -7.60
CA ARG A 95 -7.15 -10.57 -8.83
C ARG A 95 -8.01 -9.53 -9.55
N ILE A 96 -8.32 -8.40 -8.90
CA ILE A 96 -9.18 -7.37 -9.48
C ILE A 96 -8.45 -6.69 -10.65
N PRO A 97 -8.98 -6.77 -11.89
CA PRO A 97 -8.26 -6.26 -13.06
C PRO A 97 -7.91 -4.78 -12.98
N GLU A 98 -8.81 -3.95 -12.43
CA GLU A 98 -8.55 -2.52 -12.28
C GLU A 98 -7.33 -2.26 -11.38
N LEU A 99 -7.20 -3.03 -10.29
CA LEU A 99 -6.06 -2.88 -9.39
C LEU A 99 -4.76 -3.35 -10.04
N GLN A 100 -4.82 -4.42 -10.84
CA GLN A 100 -3.65 -4.89 -11.58
C GLN A 100 -3.16 -3.82 -12.57
N ARG A 101 -4.08 -3.11 -13.20
CA ARG A 101 -3.72 -2.03 -14.13
C ARG A 101 -3.15 -0.82 -13.38
N ARG A 102 -3.80 -0.43 -12.29
CA ARG A 102 -3.37 0.74 -11.50
C ARG A 102 -1.97 0.55 -10.95
N TYR A 103 -1.66 -0.65 -10.48
CA TYR A 103 -0.40 -0.95 -9.81
C TYR A 103 0.57 -1.73 -10.69
N ALA A 104 0.40 -1.69 -12.01
CA ALA A 104 1.33 -2.38 -12.92
C ALA A 104 2.76 -1.90 -12.68
N GLY A 105 3.68 -2.85 -12.43
CA GLY A 105 5.07 -2.53 -12.06
C GLY A 105 5.27 -2.14 -10.61
N HIS A 106 4.19 -2.14 -9.80
CA HIS A 106 4.23 -1.67 -8.41
C HIS A 106 3.65 -2.70 -7.43
N LEU A 107 3.80 -3.99 -7.75
CA LEU A 107 3.36 -5.08 -6.89
C LEU A 107 4.55 -5.68 -6.15
N ALA A 108 4.32 -6.16 -4.93
CA ALA A 108 5.34 -6.94 -4.22
C ALA A 108 5.68 -8.18 -5.06
N PRO A 109 6.92 -8.72 -4.97
CA PRO A 109 7.33 -9.84 -5.82
C PRO A 109 6.40 -11.05 -5.75
N GLU A 110 5.90 -11.41 -4.56
CA GLU A 110 4.99 -12.56 -4.43
C GLU A 110 3.66 -12.32 -5.13
N VAL A 111 3.16 -11.07 -5.10
CA VAL A 111 1.91 -10.72 -5.77
C VAL A 111 2.11 -10.70 -7.27
N GLN A 112 3.22 -10.14 -7.75
CA GLN A 112 3.53 -10.14 -9.17
C GLN A 112 3.63 -11.58 -9.71
N ALA A 113 4.26 -12.47 -8.95
CA ALA A 113 4.37 -13.88 -9.35
C ALA A 113 2.97 -14.53 -9.44
N ALA A 114 2.08 -14.20 -8.52
CA ALA A 114 0.71 -14.73 -8.55
C ALA A 114 -0.08 -14.20 -9.74
N VAL A 115 0.05 -12.93 -10.06
CA VAL A 115 -0.60 -12.33 -11.23
C VAL A 115 -0.08 -13.00 -12.51
N ASP A 116 1.23 -13.18 -12.63
CA ASP A 116 1.82 -13.82 -13.80
C ASP A 116 1.36 -15.27 -13.94
N ALA A 117 1.30 -16.00 -12.84
CA ALA A 117 0.85 -17.39 -12.84
C ALA A 117 -0.62 -17.49 -13.26
N ALA A 118 -1.47 -16.57 -12.79
CA ALA A 118 -2.89 -16.58 -13.13
C ALA A 118 -3.16 -16.18 -14.58
N ALA A 119 -2.23 -15.49 -15.23
CA ALA A 119 -2.36 -15.07 -16.62
C ALA A 119 -1.95 -16.15 -17.63
N ARG A 120 -1.39 -17.27 -17.15
CA ARG A 120 -0.94 -18.37 -18.03
C ARG A 120 -2.05 -19.32 -18.42
#